data_5d8c8502381df66510919c486f7ffd88
#
_entry.id   5d8c8502381df66510919c486f7ffd88
#
_cell.length_a   1.000
_cell.length_b   1.000
_cell.length_c   1.000
_cell.angle_alpha   90.00
_cell.angle_beta   90.00
_cell.angle_gamma   90.00
#
_symmetry.space_group_name_H-M   'P 1'
#
loop_
_entity.id
_entity.type
_entity.pdbx_description
1 polymer ?
#
loop_
_entity_poly.entity_id
_entity_poly.type
_entity_poly.pdbx_seq_one_letter_code
_entity_poly.pdbx_strand_id
1 'polypeptide(L)'
;MLDPANASLWGQLLGGLTAGGGIMQPDTGWEGTGIFQWPLPQEYPITSPFGWRTDPITGETSYHGGTDIAAPGGTPILAAADGIVTAANSTDSWGGSYGYHVKLDHGNGQETLYAHCSSICVTVGQEVVQGEVIGYVGTTGASTGNHLHFEVRVNGERVDTMKFVCSPCEKIQYLFRQ
;
A
#
# COMPACT_ATOMS: atom_id res chain seq x y z
N MET A 1 -18.70 -14.71 2.34
CA MET A 1 -18.14 -16.04 2.02
C MET A 1 -17.23 -15.83 0.82
N LEU A 2 -15.89 -15.90 1.03
CA LEU A 2 -14.95 -15.83 -0.07
C LEU A 2 -15.18 -17.05 -0.98
N ASP A 3 -15.22 -16.82 -2.29
CA ASP A 3 -15.29 -17.89 -3.28
C ASP A 3 -14.03 -18.75 -3.16
N PRO A 4 -14.14 -20.06 -2.86
CA PRO A 4 -12.99 -20.96 -2.72
C PRO A 4 -12.13 -21.03 -4.00
N ALA A 5 -12.68 -20.68 -5.17
CA ALA A 5 -11.97 -20.62 -6.43
C ALA A 5 -10.92 -19.49 -6.47
N ASN A 6 -11.17 -18.37 -5.78
CA ASN A 6 -10.23 -17.26 -5.71
C ASN A 6 -9.06 -17.56 -4.76
N ALA A 7 -9.31 -18.24 -3.64
CA ALA A 7 -8.25 -18.65 -2.71
C ALA A 7 -7.23 -19.61 -3.37
N SER A 8 -7.69 -20.44 -4.32
CA SER A 8 -6.82 -21.39 -5.02
C SER A 8 -5.91 -20.74 -6.08
N LEU A 9 -6.37 -19.63 -6.69
CA LEU A 9 -5.56 -18.90 -7.67
C LEU A 9 -4.35 -18.20 -7.02
N TRP A 10 -4.56 -17.64 -5.82
CA TRP A 10 -3.48 -17.01 -5.05
C TRP A 10 -2.49 -18.05 -4.51
N GLY A 11 -2.97 -19.21 -4.08
CA GLY A 11 -2.11 -20.32 -3.64
C GLY A 11 -1.26 -20.90 -4.78
N GLN A 12 -1.75 -20.90 -6.02
CA GLN A 12 -0.99 -21.39 -7.17
C GLN A 12 0.04 -20.36 -7.68
N LEU A 13 -0.25 -19.06 -7.61
CA LEU A 13 0.72 -18.02 -7.98
C LEU A 13 1.90 -17.94 -6.98
N LEU A 14 1.63 -18.21 -5.70
CA LEU A 14 2.64 -18.21 -4.63
C LEU A 14 3.28 -19.57 -4.39
N GLY A 15 2.56 -20.66 -4.71
CA GLY A 15 3.06 -22.03 -4.54
C GLY A 15 4.18 -22.43 -5.51
N GLY A 16 4.32 -21.72 -6.63
CA GLY A 16 5.45 -21.88 -7.56
C GLY A 16 6.78 -21.31 -7.06
N LEU A 17 6.76 -20.52 -5.98
CA LEU A 17 7.93 -19.85 -5.40
C LEU A 17 8.55 -20.62 -4.21
N THR A 18 7.97 -21.74 -3.77
CA THR A 18 8.44 -22.49 -2.59
C THR A 18 9.36 -23.66 -2.88
N ALA A 19 9.75 -23.91 -4.12
CA ALA A 19 10.70 -24.97 -4.48
C ALA A 19 12.15 -24.46 -4.41
N GLY A 20 12.61 -24.07 -3.24
CA GLY A 20 14.00 -23.71 -2.98
C GLY A 20 14.07 -22.84 -1.74
N GLY A 21 14.35 -23.46 -0.58
CA GLY A 21 14.41 -22.80 0.73
C GLY A 21 15.44 -21.67 0.79
N GLY A 22 15.04 -20.48 0.39
CA GLY A 22 15.76 -19.24 0.59
C GLY A 22 14.75 -18.18 0.99
N ILE A 23 14.98 -17.54 2.14
CA ILE A 23 14.28 -16.32 2.53
C ILE A 23 14.50 -15.33 1.40
N MET A 24 13.46 -14.89 0.72
CA MET A 24 13.58 -13.81 -0.26
C MET A 24 14.05 -12.55 0.46
N GLN A 25 15.30 -12.21 0.26
CA GLN A 25 15.87 -10.93 0.72
C GLN A 25 15.29 -9.82 -0.16
N PRO A 26 14.85 -8.69 0.41
CA PRO A 26 14.28 -7.58 -0.36
C PRO A 26 15.24 -6.97 -1.39
N ASP A 27 16.55 -7.23 -1.25
CA ASP A 27 17.62 -6.62 -2.07
C ASP A 27 18.05 -7.45 -3.29
N THR A 28 17.40 -8.58 -3.59
CA THR A 28 17.83 -9.47 -4.68
C THR A 28 17.17 -9.16 -6.03
N GLY A 29 17.04 -7.89 -6.39
CA GLY A 29 16.63 -7.49 -7.75
C GLY A 29 15.24 -7.99 -8.17
N TRP A 30 14.33 -8.15 -7.21
CA TRP A 30 12.96 -8.52 -7.48
C TRP A 30 12.25 -7.36 -8.19
N GLU A 31 12.05 -7.51 -9.48
CA GLU A 31 11.20 -6.60 -10.24
C GLU A 31 9.77 -6.77 -9.75
N GLY A 32 9.07 -5.66 -9.49
CA GLY A 32 7.73 -5.68 -8.92
C GLY A 32 6.83 -6.68 -9.62
N THR A 33 6.23 -7.59 -8.85
CA THR A 33 5.36 -8.64 -9.40
C THR A 33 4.02 -8.10 -9.87
N GLY A 34 3.71 -6.83 -9.60
CA GLY A 34 2.39 -6.26 -9.84
C GLY A 34 1.29 -6.92 -9.02
N ILE A 35 1.63 -7.45 -7.84
CA ILE A 35 0.67 -8.10 -6.94
C ILE A 35 -0.38 -7.11 -6.45
N PHE A 36 0.04 -5.88 -6.11
CA PHE A 36 -0.84 -4.84 -5.61
C PHE A 36 -1.28 -3.89 -6.71
N GLN A 37 -2.54 -3.51 -6.66
CA GLN A 37 -3.07 -2.44 -7.48
C GLN A 37 -2.60 -1.08 -6.93
N TRP A 38 -2.42 -0.10 -7.81
CA TRP A 38 -2.24 1.30 -7.42
C TRP A 38 -3.39 1.76 -6.51
N PRO A 39 -3.10 2.38 -5.34
CA PRO A 39 -4.10 2.61 -4.31
C PRO A 39 -5.00 3.83 -4.54
N LEU A 40 -4.96 4.45 -5.71
CA LEU A 40 -5.76 5.62 -6.08
C LEU A 40 -6.43 5.41 -7.45
N PRO A 41 -7.53 6.15 -7.78
CA PRO A 41 -8.29 5.94 -9.02
C PRO A 41 -7.51 6.21 -10.30
N GLN A 42 -6.45 7.01 -10.21
CA GLN A 42 -5.57 7.36 -11.32
C GLN A 42 -4.14 7.60 -10.82
N GLU A 43 -3.21 7.77 -11.74
CA GLU A 43 -1.84 8.17 -11.37
C GLU A 43 -1.82 9.60 -10.84
N TYR A 44 -1.07 9.79 -9.76
CA TYR A 44 -0.76 11.06 -9.14
C TYR A 44 0.75 11.15 -8.89
N PRO A 45 1.32 12.37 -8.81
CA PRO A 45 2.74 12.56 -8.57
C PRO A 45 3.20 11.96 -7.24
N ILE A 46 4.31 11.23 -7.27
CA ILE A 46 5.03 10.82 -6.07
C ILE A 46 5.86 12.03 -5.61
N THR A 47 5.55 12.52 -4.40
CA THR A 47 6.24 13.67 -3.82
C THR A 47 7.36 13.27 -2.88
N SER A 48 7.32 12.04 -2.33
CA SER A 48 8.38 11.51 -1.51
C SER A 48 8.45 9.99 -1.66
N PRO A 49 9.53 9.46 -2.27
CA PRO A 49 9.70 8.01 -2.41
C PRO A 49 10.11 7.35 -1.09
N PHE A 50 9.97 6.02 -1.06
CA PHE A 50 10.52 5.17 -0.01
C PHE A 50 12.04 5.27 0.07
N GLY A 51 12.59 5.18 1.28
CA GLY A 51 14.03 5.08 1.53
C GLY A 51 14.65 6.31 2.17
N TRP A 52 15.98 6.38 2.13
CA TRP A 52 16.71 7.51 2.67
C TRP A 52 16.53 8.75 1.79
N ARG A 53 16.21 9.86 2.42
CA ARG A 53 16.07 11.17 1.76
C ARG A 53 16.80 12.24 2.56
N THR A 54 17.35 13.21 1.85
CA THR A 54 17.96 14.39 2.45
C THR A 54 17.02 15.58 2.25
N ASP A 55 16.66 16.22 3.35
CA ASP A 55 15.88 17.47 3.29
C ASP A 55 16.68 18.52 2.53
N PRO A 56 16.14 19.10 1.45
CA PRO A 56 16.88 20.05 0.62
C PRO A 56 17.12 21.38 1.30
N ILE A 57 16.43 21.67 2.40
CA ILE A 57 16.53 22.94 3.14
C ILE A 57 17.46 22.79 4.34
N THR A 58 17.25 21.74 5.15
CA THR A 58 18.03 21.54 6.39
C THR A 58 19.29 20.71 6.17
N GLY A 59 19.35 19.93 5.09
CA GLY A 59 20.42 18.94 4.84
C GLY A 59 20.34 17.72 5.74
N GLU A 60 19.31 17.59 6.58
CA GLU A 60 19.12 16.44 7.44
C GLU A 60 18.69 15.21 6.65
N THR A 61 19.28 14.06 6.98
CA THR A 61 18.92 12.79 6.39
C THR A 61 17.87 12.08 7.23
N SER A 62 16.77 11.67 6.60
CA SER A 62 15.70 10.93 7.23
C SER A 62 15.30 9.71 6.41
N TYR A 63 14.82 8.66 7.08
CA TYR A 63 14.31 7.47 6.42
C TYR A 63 12.79 7.55 6.26
N HIS A 64 12.29 7.39 5.05
CA HIS A 64 10.87 7.37 4.72
C HIS A 64 10.40 5.94 4.52
N GLY A 65 9.50 5.47 5.39
CA GLY A 65 9.04 4.08 5.42
C GLY A 65 7.92 3.73 4.43
N GLY A 66 7.54 4.65 3.56
CA GLY A 66 6.50 4.47 2.56
C GLY A 66 6.71 5.37 1.34
N THR A 67 5.68 5.52 0.54
CA THR A 67 5.65 6.43 -0.61
C THR A 67 4.54 7.43 -0.42
N ASP A 68 4.86 8.73 -0.54
CA ASP A 68 3.87 9.80 -0.48
C ASP A 68 3.41 10.16 -1.89
N ILE A 69 2.10 10.10 -2.11
CA ILE A 69 1.44 10.34 -3.38
C ILE A 69 0.55 11.57 -3.24
N ALA A 70 0.91 12.68 -3.90
CA ALA A 70 0.15 13.92 -3.85
C ALA A 70 -1.18 13.77 -4.61
N ALA A 71 -2.28 13.78 -3.87
CA ALA A 71 -3.63 13.71 -4.43
C ALA A 71 -4.54 14.72 -3.74
N PRO A 72 -5.57 15.25 -4.41
CA PRO A 72 -6.53 16.17 -3.81
C PRO A 72 -7.21 15.55 -2.58
N GLY A 73 -7.49 16.38 -1.57
CA GLY A 73 -8.30 15.95 -0.43
C GLY A 73 -9.65 15.41 -0.88
N GLY A 74 -10.10 14.30 -0.29
CA GLY A 74 -11.32 13.62 -0.69
C GLY A 74 -11.18 12.66 -1.88
N THR A 75 -9.98 12.49 -2.46
CA THR A 75 -9.74 11.43 -3.45
C THR A 75 -9.97 10.06 -2.80
N PRO A 76 -10.74 9.14 -3.40
CA PRO A 76 -10.92 7.79 -2.86
C PRO A 76 -9.60 7.04 -2.74
N ILE A 77 -9.40 6.37 -1.61
CA ILE A 77 -8.29 5.43 -1.39
C ILE A 77 -8.83 4.03 -1.60
N LEU A 78 -8.17 3.26 -2.44
CA LEU A 78 -8.58 1.93 -2.86
C LEU A 78 -7.71 0.86 -2.17
N ALA A 79 -8.33 -0.25 -1.74
CA ALA A 79 -7.60 -1.42 -1.28
C ALA A 79 -6.69 -1.96 -2.39
N ALA A 80 -5.40 -2.07 -2.13
CA ALA A 80 -4.42 -2.50 -3.13
C ALA A 80 -4.55 -3.98 -3.51
N ALA A 81 -5.13 -4.79 -2.63
CA ALA A 81 -5.47 -6.20 -2.85
C ALA A 81 -6.60 -6.61 -1.91
N ASP A 82 -7.17 -7.80 -2.13
CA ASP A 82 -8.08 -8.44 -1.18
C ASP A 82 -7.40 -8.59 0.19
N GLY A 83 -8.15 -8.43 1.27
CA GLY A 83 -7.56 -8.56 2.60
C GLY A 83 -8.56 -8.32 3.73
N ILE A 84 -8.02 -8.35 4.95
CA ILE A 84 -8.77 -8.10 6.19
C ILE A 84 -8.23 -6.82 6.81
N VAL A 85 -9.12 -5.94 7.24
CA VAL A 85 -8.79 -4.71 7.95
C VAL A 85 -8.24 -5.05 9.34
N THR A 86 -6.98 -4.77 9.61
CA THR A 86 -6.32 -4.98 10.90
C THR A 86 -6.20 -3.71 11.73
N ALA A 87 -6.27 -2.53 11.10
CA ALA A 87 -6.40 -1.25 11.78
C ALA A 87 -7.30 -0.30 10.98
N ALA A 88 -8.15 0.43 11.68
CA ALA A 88 -9.00 1.48 11.15
C ALA A 88 -9.05 2.61 12.20
N ASN A 89 -8.04 3.48 12.22
CA ASN A 89 -7.92 4.54 13.18
C ASN A 89 -8.46 5.85 12.62
N SER A 90 -9.59 6.29 13.15
CA SER A 90 -10.22 7.57 12.83
C SER A 90 -10.00 8.63 13.92
N THR A 91 -8.99 8.47 14.75
CA THR A 91 -8.59 9.45 15.76
C THR A 91 -7.38 10.22 15.27
N ASP A 92 -7.53 11.53 15.13
CA ASP A 92 -6.41 12.42 14.83
C ASP A 92 -5.64 12.69 16.13
N SER A 93 -4.77 11.75 16.47
CA SER A 93 -3.83 11.96 17.57
C SER A 93 -2.55 12.58 17.01
N TRP A 94 -2.31 13.82 17.34
CA TRP A 94 -1.07 14.54 17.04
C TRP A 94 0.21 13.83 17.51
N GLY A 95 0.08 12.75 18.26
CA GLY A 95 1.18 11.88 18.68
C GLY A 95 1.42 10.67 17.78
N GLY A 96 0.53 10.39 16.85
CA GLY A 96 0.69 9.32 15.85
C GLY A 96 0.96 9.92 14.48
N SER A 97 2.15 9.69 13.90
CA SER A 97 2.56 10.29 12.63
C SER A 97 1.57 10.04 11.48
N TYR A 98 0.82 8.93 11.51
CA TYR A 98 -0.09 8.51 10.45
C TYR A 98 -1.45 9.25 10.40
N GLY A 99 -1.87 9.90 11.50
CA GLY A 99 -3.23 10.44 11.60
C GLY A 99 -4.28 9.34 11.40
N TYR A 100 -5.33 9.64 10.65
CA TYR A 100 -6.32 8.62 10.26
C TYR A 100 -5.67 7.64 9.29
N HIS A 101 -5.78 6.36 9.59
CA HIS A 101 -5.15 5.34 8.75
C HIS A 101 -5.89 4.01 8.75
N VAL A 102 -5.74 3.29 7.67
CA VAL A 102 -6.18 1.90 7.49
C VAL A 102 -4.97 1.02 7.29
N LYS A 103 -5.02 -0.19 7.85
CA LYS A 103 -4.04 -1.25 7.60
C LYS A 103 -4.79 -2.51 7.18
N LEU A 104 -4.32 -3.14 6.11
CA LEU A 104 -4.86 -4.40 5.59
C LEU A 104 -3.82 -5.49 5.73
N ASP A 105 -4.28 -6.68 6.13
CA ASP A 105 -3.53 -7.94 6.03
C ASP A 105 -4.02 -8.70 4.79
N HIS A 106 -3.12 -8.99 3.87
CA HIS A 106 -3.38 -9.71 2.62
C HIS A 106 -3.01 -11.19 2.70
N GLY A 107 -2.61 -11.66 3.90
CA GLY A 107 -2.07 -13.00 4.10
C GLY A 107 -0.60 -13.13 3.65
N ASN A 108 -0.03 -14.30 3.94
CA ASN A 108 1.37 -14.63 3.58
C ASN A 108 2.43 -13.61 4.08
N GLY A 109 2.14 -12.91 5.18
CA GLY A 109 3.01 -11.88 5.74
C GLY A 109 3.00 -10.55 4.98
N GLN A 110 2.07 -10.35 4.06
CA GLN A 110 1.95 -9.12 3.29
C GLN A 110 0.88 -8.20 3.89
N GLU A 111 1.26 -6.95 4.12
CA GLU A 111 0.36 -5.93 4.65
C GLU A 111 0.51 -4.63 3.85
N THR A 112 -0.57 -3.84 3.79
CA THR A 112 -0.53 -2.46 3.29
C THR A 112 -1.08 -1.49 4.33
N LEU A 113 -0.56 -0.25 4.33
CA LEU A 113 -1.00 0.81 5.21
C LEU A 113 -1.25 2.08 4.40
N TYR A 114 -2.36 2.75 4.73
CA TYR A 114 -2.86 3.95 4.06
C TYR A 114 -3.09 5.03 5.11
N ALA A 115 -2.29 6.09 5.09
CA ALA A 115 -2.30 7.10 6.14
C ALA A 115 -2.66 8.50 5.64
N HIS A 116 -2.81 9.43 6.59
CA HIS A 116 -3.23 10.81 6.42
C HIS A 116 -4.64 10.95 5.82
N CYS A 117 -5.51 9.95 6.05
CA CYS A 117 -6.89 9.98 5.56
C CYS A 117 -7.67 11.17 6.15
N SER A 118 -8.63 11.70 5.38
CA SER A 118 -9.65 12.63 5.88
C SER A 118 -10.82 11.90 6.53
N SER A 119 -11.13 10.70 6.04
CA SER A 119 -12.13 9.81 6.60
C SER A 119 -11.86 8.36 6.22
N ILE A 120 -12.43 7.43 6.99
CA ILE A 120 -12.29 5.98 6.83
C ILE A 120 -13.67 5.39 6.62
N CYS A 121 -13.82 4.44 5.69
CA CYS A 121 -15.08 3.80 5.32
C CYS A 121 -15.19 2.36 5.81
N VAL A 122 -14.16 1.83 6.46
CA VAL A 122 -14.07 0.42 6.87
C VAL A 122 -13.84 0.29 8.38
N THR A 123 -14.08 -0.90 8.91
CA THR A 123 -13.89 -1.23 10.32
C THR A 123 -12.96 -2.42 10.49
N VAL A 124 -12.27 -2.52 11.64
CA VAL A 124 -11.40 -3.65 11.96
C VAL A 124 -12.17 -4.98 11.88
N GLY A 125 -11.56 -5.95 11.22
CA GLY A 125 -12.15 -7.28 10.97
C GLY A 125 -12.99 -7.36 9.68
N GLN A 126 -13.22 -6.23 8.98
CA GLN A 126 -13.91 -6.24 7.70
C GLN A 126 -13.02 -6.88 6.62
N GLU A 127 -13.61 -7.76 5.81
CA GLU A 127 -13.02 -8.24 4.57
C GLU A 127 -13.25 -7.19 3.48
N VAL A 128 -12.22 -6.89 2.70
CA VAL A 128 -12.27 -5.96 1.56
C VAL A 128 -11.73 -6.64 0.32
N VAL A 129 -12.21 -6.24 -0.84
CA VAL A 129 -11.70 -6.72 -2.13
C VAL A 129 -10.83 -5.65 -2.79
N GLN A 130 -9.93 -6.08 -3.67
CA GLN A 130 -9.07 -5.19 -4.44
C GLN A 130 -9.90 -4.12 -5.17
N GLY A 131 -9.53 -2.85 -4.99
CA GLY A 131 -10.22 -1.71 -5.58
C GLY A 131 -11.42 -1.19 -4.78
N GLU A 132 -11.77 -1.81 -3.66
CA GLU A 132 -12.79 -1.29 -2.75
C GLU A 132 -12.33 0.02 -2.10
N VAL A 133 -13.25 0.99 -1.97
CA VAL A 133 -12.94 2.27 -1.31
C VAL A 133 -12.87 2.05 0.21
N ILE A 134 -11.70 2.30 0.79
CA ILE A 134 -11.44 2.11 2.23
C ILE A 134 -11.33 3.41 3.01
N GLY A 135 -11.22 4.55 2.33
CA GLY A 135 -11.12 5.87 2.91
C GLY A 135 -10.92 6.94 1.86
N TYR A 136 -10.59 8.14 2.30
CA TYR A 136 -10.37 9.29 1.42
C TYR A 136 -9.10 10.04 1.83
N VAL A 137 -8.36 10.54 0.83
CA VAL A 137 -7.14 11.33 1.03
C VAL A 137 -7.42 12.58 1.86
N GLY A 138 -6.52 12.89 2.76
CA GLY A 138 -6.54 14.06 3.61
C GLY A 138 -5.15 14.54 4.00
N THR A 139 -5.06 15.13 5.18
CA THR A 139 -3.83 15.70 5.74
C THR A 139 -3.80 15.60 7.27
N THR A 140 -4.43 14.55 7.83
CA THR A 140 -4.42 14.30 9.28
C THR A 140 -3.07 13.75 9.74
N GLY A 141 -2.75 13.90 11.03
CA GLY A 141 -1.46 13.49 11.59
C GLY A 141 -0.30 14.42 11.20
N ALA A 142 0.90 13.88 11.09
CA ALA A 142 2.11 14.64 10.74
C ALA A 142 2.20 14.87 9.22
N SER A 143 1.38 15.77 8.71
CA SER A 143 1.26 16.07 7.28
C SER A 143 1.22 17.58 7.05
N THR A 144 1.83 18.04 5.96
CA THR A 144 1.87 19.45 5.56
C THR A 144 0.93 19.78 4.41
N GLY A 145 0.23 18.79 3.85
CA GLY A 145 -0.69 18.95 2.72
C GLY A 145 -1.35 17.66 2.33
N ASN A 146 -2.39 17.74 1.51
CA ASN A 146 -3.13 16.55 1.08
C ASN A 146 -2.25 15.58 0.29
N HIS A 147 -2.08 14.37 0.82
CA HIS A 147 -1.39 13.26 0.16
C HIS A 147 -1.82 11.92 0.77
N LEU A 148 -1.60 10.85 0.07
CA LEU A 148 -1.64 9.50 0.60
C LEU A 148 -0.22 9.08 0.97
N HIS A 149 0.02 8.72 2.23
CA HIS A 149 1.20 7.96 2.62
C HIS A 149 0.86 6.48 2.52
N PHE A 150 1.55 5.77 1.63
CA PHE A 150 1.28 4.37 1.33
C PHE A 150 2.49 3.51 1.69
N GLU A 151 2.27 2.45 2.50
CA GLU A 151 3.30 1.47 2.85
C GLU A 151 2.93 0.08 2.35
N VAL A 152 3.94 -0.67 1.92
CA VAL A 152 3.89 -2.13 1.78
C VAL A 152 4.81 -2.73 2.81
N ARG A 153 4.36 -3.79 3.48
CA ARG A 153 5.17 -4.54 4.44
C ARG A 153 5.17 -6.01 4.09
N VAL A 154 6.33 -6.63 4.22
CA VAL A 154 6.52 -8.06 4.04
C VAL A 154 7.14 -8.61 5.31
N ASN A 155 6.48 -9.55 5.95
CA ASN A 155 6.88 -10.14 7.24
C ASN A 155 7.17 -9.09 8.32
N GLY A 156 6.37 -8.01 8.34
CA GLY A 156 6.48 -6.90 9.29
C GLY A 156 7.48 -5.80 8.90
N GLU A 157 8.32 -6.02 7.89
CA GLU A 157 9.28 -5.04 7.41
C GLU A 157 8.71 -4.17 6.30
N ARG A 158 8.96 -2.86 6.37
CA ARG A 158 8.60 -1.91 5.30
C ARG A 158 9.50 -2.11 4.11
N VAL A 159 8.91 -2.19 2.92
CA VAL A 159 9.63 -2.40 1.66
C VAL A 159 9.29 -1.29 0.67
N ASP A 160 10.12 -1.14 -0.36
CA ASP A 160 9.87 -0.18 -1.43
C ASP A 160 8.56 -0.50 -2.14
N THR A 161 7.56 0.35 -1.95
CA THR A 161 6.19 0.16 -2.44
C THR A 161 6.14 0.01 -3.95
N MET A 162 7.02 0.73 -4.68
CA MET A 162 7.02 0.75 -6.14
C MET A 162 7.46 -0.57 -6.75
N LYS A 163 8.11 -1.44 -5.99
CA LYS A 163 8.44 -2.81 -6.42
C LYS A 163 7.25 -3.77 -6.34
N PHE A 164 6.17 -3.38 -5.67
CA PHE A 164 5.02 -4.25 -5.38
C PHE A 164 3.74 -3.79 -6.05
N VAL A 165 3.71 -2.59 -6.61
CA VAL A 165 2.50 -1.97 -7.16
C VAL A 165 2.55 -1.93 -8.68
N CYS A 166 1.47 -2.40 -9.31
CA CYS A 166 1.26 -2.24 -10.75
C CYS A 166 0.66 -0.86 -11.01
N SER A 167 1.33 -0.06 -11.82
CA SER A 167 0.77 1.22 -12.30
C SER A 167 -0.50 0.98 -13.13
N PRO A 168 -1.50 1.88 -13.06
CA PRO A 168 -2.68 1.81 -13.92
C PRO A 168 -2.36 1.69 -15.42
N CYS A 169 -1.26 2.29 -15.88
CA CYS A 169 -0.80 2.19 -17.27
C CYS A 169 -0.27 0.81 -17.64
N GLU A 170 0.31 0.05 -16.71
CA GLU A 170 0.88 -1.28 -17.01
C GLU A 170 -0.21 -2.36 -17.11
N LYS A 171 -1.34 -2.21 -16.40
CA LYS A 171 -2.49 -3.13 -16.56
C LYS A 171 -2.97 -3.23 -18.01
N ILE A 172 -2.91 -2.14 -18.76
CA ILE A 172 -3.35 -2.11 -20.16
C ILE A 172 -2.38 -2.90 -21.04
N GLN A 173 -1.07 -2.83 -20.80
CA GLN A 173 -0.07 -3.57 -21.59
C GLN A 173 -0.09 -5.07 -21.30
N TYR A 174 -0.43 -5.48 -20.08
CA TYR A 174 -0.49 -6.91 -19.73
C TYR A 174 -1.68 -7.63 -20.38
N LEU A 175 -2.83 -6.94 -20.53
CA LEU A 175 -4.02 -7.49 -21.17
C LEU A 175 -3.87 -7.65 -22.71
N PHE A 176 -2.92 -6.98 -23.34
CA PHE A 176 -2.67 -7.07 -24.78
C PHE A 176 -1.50 -8.00 -25.14
N ARG A 177 -0.88 -8.67 -24.18
CA ARG A 177 0.23 -9.63 -24.41
C ARG A 177 -0.18 -11.11 -24.29
N GLN A 178 -1.48 -11.39 -24.16
CA GLN A 178 -2.02 -12.77 -24.15
C GLN A 178 -2.65 -13.13 -25.47
#